data_8f256a896bc0ecc53625674b3a24632d
#
_entry.id   8f256a896bc0ecc53625674b3a24632d
#
_cell.length_a   1.000
_cell.length_b   1.000
_cell.length_c   1.000
_cell.angle_alpha   90.00
_cell.angle_beta   90.00
_cell.angle_gamma   90.00
#
_symmetry.space_group_name_H-M   'P 1'
#
loop_
_entity.id
_entity.type
_entity.pdbx_description
1 polymer ?
#
loop_
_entity_poly.entity_id
_entity_poly.type
_entity_poly.pdbx_seq_one_letter_code
_entity_poly.pdbx_strand_id
1 'polypeptide(L)'
;MTNQQCIIEVERLWTRFGENVIHRDIDLCVRCGEVFALVGGSGSGKTVLLRQMLGLEKPARGTIRVFGQSWQTADPGTVRQMRSRCGVLFQEGALFSALSVYDNVALPLRELGTLDETTIHDLVMVKLDSVGIAAGHARKFPEELSGGMIKRVALARAIALDPELLFLDEPTAGLDPDRSESFVKLIKSLRAELHLTVVMATHDLHTIAELSDRVAMLADQHLVAVAPLEELIKQDHPLVRSFFLGERGRSALSGAESLRAEL
;
A
#
# COMPACT_ATOMS: atom_id res chain seq x y z
N MET A 1 2.52 -4.53 27.95
CA MET A 1 2.83 -3.74 26.74
C MET A 1 3.53 -4.69 25.78
N THR A 2 2.81 -5.27 24.84
CA THR A 2 3.41 -6.13 23.80
C THR A 2 4.33 -5.26 22.95
N ASN A 3 5.61 -5.56 22.98
CA ASN A 3 6.63 -4.94 22.15
C ASN A 3 6.29 -5.32 20.68
N GLN A 4 5.44 -4.55 20.02
CA GLN A 4 5.06 -4.81 18.62
C GLN A 4 6.29 -4.51 17.76
N GLN A 5 6.86 -5.58 17.22
CA GLN A 5 8.05 -5.53 16.37
C GLN A 5 7.77 -4.68 15.12
N CYS A 6 8.66 -3.73 14.81
CA CYS A 6 8.61 -2.99 13.56
C CYS A 6 8.98 -3.90 12.39
N ILE A 7 8.14 -3.94 11.38
CA ILE A 7 8.43 -4.59 10.10
C ILE A 7 9.18 -3.64 9.15
N ILE A 8 8.91 -2.32 9.28
CA ILE A 8 9.65 -1.25 8.62
C ILE A 8 10.14 -0.27 9.69
N GLU A 9 11.41 0.07 9.63
CA GLU A 9 12.04 1.09 10.45
C GLU A 9 12.68 2.14 9.54
N VAL A 10 12.34 3.41 9.76
CA VAL A 10 12.92 4.56 9.06
C VAL A 10 13.58 5.45 10.10
N GLU A 11 14.87 5.72 9.94
CA GLU A 11 15.68 6.48 10.88
C GLU A 11 16.36 7.67 10.19
N ARG A 12 16.06 8.88 10.67
CA ARG A 12 16.65 10.15 10.24
C ARG A 12 16.73 10.29 8.72
N LEU A 13 15.63 9.96 8.05
CA LEU A 13 15.55 9.91 6.59
C LEU A 13 15.53 11.31 5.99
N TRP A 14 16.39 11.53 5.01
CA TRP A 14 16.38 12.69 4.14
C TRP A 14 16.22 12.25 2.69
N THR A 15 15.30 12.91 1.99
CA THR A 15 15.09 12.68 0.56
C THR A 15 15.32 13.96 -0.20
N ARG A 16 16.12 13.86 -1.28
CA ARG A 16 16.48 15.01 -2.09
C ARG A 16 16.61 14.62 -3.57
N PHE A 17 16.04 15.44 -4.46
CA PHE A 17 16.22 15.35 -5.91
C PHE A 17 16.86 16.65 -6.42
N GLY A 18 18.11 16.59 -6.82
CA GLY A 18 18.88 17.79 -7.14
C GLY A 18 18.95 18.72 -5.92
N GLU A 19 18.45 19.94 -6.04
CA GLU A 19 18.38 20.91 -4.94
C GLU A 19 17.07 20.82 -4.13
N ASN A 20 16.07 20.11 -4.66
CA ASN A 20 14.76 20.01 -4.01
C ASN A 20 14.78 18.98 -2.90
N VAL A 21 14.55 19.42 -1.66
CA VAL A 21 14.36 18.56 -0.51
C VAL A 21 12.90 18.15 -0.43
N ILE A 22 12.64 16.85 -0.35
CA ILE A 22 11.30 16.26 -0.24
C ILE A 22 11.00 15.87 1.21
N HIS A 23 11.97 15.25 1.89
CA HIS A 23 11.82 14.86 3.30
C HIS A 23 13.04 15.31 4.10
N ARG A 24 12.77 15.71 5.34
CA ARG A 24 13.76 16.12 6.32
C ARG A 24 13.55 15.36 7.62
N ASP A 25 14.55 14.60 8.02
CA ASP A 25 14.66 13.97 9.35
C ASP A 25 13.39 13.17 9.71
N ILE A 26 12.98 12.26 8.82
CA ILE A 26 11.81 11.40 9.03
C ILE A 26 12.23 10.20 9.86
N ASP A 27 11.56 10.01 10.99
CA ASP A 27 11.63 8.81 11.82
C ASP A 27 10.24 8.17 11.92
N LEU A 28 10.12 6.90 11.54
CA LEU A 28 8.87 6.17 11.70
C LEU A 28 9.10 4.66 11.81
N CYS A 29 8.13 3.99 12.41
CA CYS A 29 8.04 2.55 12.52
C CYS A 29 6.67 2.09 12.05
N VAL A 30 6.63 1.10 11.15
CA VAL A 30 5.43 0.34 10.80
C VAL A 30 5.48 -0.98 11.55
N ARG A 31 4.40 -1.30 12.27
CA ARG A 31 4.28 -2.51 13.09
C ARG A 31 3.75 -3.68 12.28
N CYS A 32 4.14 -4.90 12.65
CA CYS A 32 3.58 -6.10 12.01
C CYS A 32 2.06 -6.17 12.18
N GLY A 33 1.35 -6.50 11.08
CA GLY A 33 -0.10 -6.69 11.06
C GLY A 33 -0.95 -5.42 11.05
N GLU A 34 -0.33 -4.21 11.12
CA GLU A 34 -1.12 -2.96 11.04
C GLU A 34 -1.36 -2.51 9.59
N VAL A 35 -2.41 -1.73 9.40
CA VAL A 35 -2.59 -0.87 8.23
C VAL A 35 -2.10 0.53 8.56
N PHE A 36 -1.00 0.92 7.96
CA PHE A 36 -0.32 2.18 8.16
C PHE A 36 -0.55 3.12 6.97
N ALA A 37 -1.23 4.23 7.18
CA ALA A 37 -1.54 5.18 6.13
C ALA A 37 -0.56 6.36 6.13
N LEU A 38 0.07 6.61 4.99
CA LEU A 38 0.82 7.83 4.69
C LEU A 38 -0.14 8.84 4.07
N VAL A 39 -0.37 9.97 4.76
CA VAL A 39 -1.31 11.00 4.30
C VAL A 39 -0.61 12.35 4.16
N GLY A 40 -1.24 13.27 3.43
CA GLY A 40 -0.71 14.61 3.21
C GLY A 40 -1.15 15.18 1.87
N GLY A 41 -0.91 16.46 1.65
CA GLY A 41 -1.25 17.15 0.41
C GLY A 41 -0.56 16.57 -0.82
N SER A 42 -1.00 16.97 -2.01
CA SER A 42 -0.29 16.63 -3.26
C SER A 42 1.14 17.17 -3.20
N GLY A 43 2.11 16.36 -3.60
CA GLY A 43 3.52 16.75 -3.56
C GLY A 43 4.20 16.64 -2.18
N SER A 44 3.53 16.18 -1.12
CA SER A 44 4.14 16.01 0.21
C SER A 44 5.18 14.86 0.29
N GLY A 45 5.35 14.09 -0.79
CA GLY A 45 6.35 13.03 -0.86
C GLY A 45 5.86 11.62 -0.48
N LYS A 46 4.58 11.38 -0.23
CA LYS A 46 4.03 10.05 0.15
C LYS A 46 4.51 8.91 -0.75
N THR A 47 4.30 9.03 -2.05
CA THR A 47 4.74 8.03 -3.05
C THR A 47 6.26 7.85 -3.05
N VAL A 48 7.02 8.93 -2.84
CA VAL A 48 8.49 8.86 -2.77
C VAL A 48 8.92 8.06 -1.53
N LEU A 49 8.33 8.36 -0.36
CA LEU A 49 8.61 7.61 0.86
C LEU A 49 8.22 6.13 0.72
N LEU A 50 7.06 5.84 0.13
CA LEU A 50 6.62 4.48 -0.15
C LEU A 50 7.60 3.76 -1.08
N ARG A 51 8.09 4.41 -2.16
CA ARG A 51 9.11 3.85 -3.07
C ARG A 51 10.44 3.60 -2.38
N GLN A 52 10.82 4.44 -1.42
CA GLN A 52 12.03 4.22 -0.63
C GLN A 52 11.90 3.02 0.32
N MET A 53 10.72 2.83 0.93
CA MET A 53 10.44 1.63 1.73
C MET A 53 10.46 0.35 0.88
N LEU A 54 10.10 0.44 -0.40
CA LEU A 54 10.19 -0.65 -1.39
C LEU A 54 11.61 -0.88 -1.94
N GLY A 55 12.58 -0.01 -1.60
CA GLY A 55 13.92 -0.09 -2.17
C GLY A 55 14.00 0.32 -3.65
N LEU A 56 12.98 0.98 -4.20
CA LEU A 56 12.95 1.50 -5.57
C LEU A 56 13.66 2.85 -5.69
N GLU A 57 13.74 3.59 -4.58
CA GLU A 57 14.42 4.88 -4.48
C GLU A 57 15.40 4.85 -3.31
N LYS A 58 16.53 5.53 -3.44
CA LYS A 58 17.54 5.62 -2.36
C LYS A 58 17.34 6.92 -1.59
N PRO A 59 17.38 6.89 -0.25
CA PRO A 59 17.40 8.12 0.55
C PRO A 59 18.75 8.85 0.34
N ALA A 60 18.72 10.18 0.47
CA ALA A 60 19.95 10.99 0.47
C ALA A 60 20.76 10.81 1.76
N ARG A 61 20.06 10.59 2.90
CA ARG A 61 20.65 10.29 4.21
C ARG A 61 19.64 9.47 5.03
N GLY A 62 20.10 8.88 6.13
CA GLY A 62 19.31 8.04 7.00
C GLY A 62 19.25 6.60 6.51
N THR A 63 18.48 5.78 7.18
CA THR A 63 18.36 4.34 6.89
C THR A 63 16.91 3.91 6.85
N ILE A 64 16.63 2.96 5.97
CA ILE A 64 15.35 2.21 5.95
C ILE A 64 15.70 0.73 6.07
N ARG A 65 15.11 0.09 7.09
CA ARG A 65 15.13 -1.36 7.24
C ARG A 65 13.74 -1.92 7.02
N VAL A 66 13.67 -2.98 6.25
CA VAL A 66 12.46 -3.77 6.03
C VAL A 66 12.77 -5.21 6.40
N PHE A 67 11.96 -5.83 7.23
CA PHE A 67 12.26 -7.13 7.84
C PHE A 67 13.62 -7.15 8.58
N GLY A 68 14.02 -6.03 9.18
CA GLY A 68 15.32 -5.88 9.84
C GLY A 68 16.52 -5.71 8.91
N GLN A 69 16.32 -5.72 7.58
CA GLN A 69 17.37 -5.64 6.57
C GLN A 69 17.29 -4.33 5.77
N SER A 70 18.42 -3.81 5.31
CA SER A 70 18.47 -2.62 4.46
C SER A 70 18.68 -3.00 3.00
N TRP A 71 17.85 -2.45 2.10
CA TRP A 71 17.97 -2.63 0.65
C TRP A 71 19.35 -2.25 0.09
N GLN A 72 20.03 -1.29 0.74
CA GLN A 72 21.30 -0.74 0.25
C GLN A 72 22.51 -1.60 0.62
N THR A 73 22.41 -2.37 1.70
CA THR A 73 23.54 -3.13 2.25
C THR A 73 23.33 -4.65 2.22
N ALA A 74 22.10 -5.09 1.97
CA ALA A 74 21.81 -6.52 1.84
C ALA A 74 22.42 -7.11 0.58
N ASP A 75 22.84 -8.36 0.65
CA ASP A 75 23.33 -9.12 -0.52
C ASP A 75 22.17 -9.44 -1.49
N PRO A 76 22.47 -9.78 -2.77
CA PRO A 76 21.45 -10.02 -3.78
C PRO A 76 20.44 -11.12 -3.44
N GLY A 77 20.84 -12.16 -2.70
CA GLY A 77 19.97 -13.24 -2.25
C GLY A 77 18.96 -12.74 -1.22
N THR A 78 19.44 -12.02 -0.22
CA THR A 78 18.60 -11.35 0.79
C THR A 78 17.63 -10.36 0.16
N VAL A 79 18.08 -9.54 -0.81
CA VAL A 79 17.20 -8.61 -1.55
C VAL A 79 16.10 -9.37 -2.29
N ARG A 80 16.41 -10.49 -2.96
CA ARG A 80 15.40 -11.33 -3.62
C ARG A 80 14.38 -11.86 -2.62
N GLN A 81 14.83 -12.37 -1.48
CA GLN A 81 13.96 -12.85 -0.41
C GLN A 81 13.09 -11.73 0.17
N MET A 82 13.62 -10.54 0.39
CA MET A 82 12.82 -9.40 0.84
C MET A 82 11.73 -9.04 -0.18
N ARG A 83 12.06 -9.03 -1.48
CA ARG A 83 11.10 -8.71 -2.56
C ARG A 83 9.97 -9.73 -2.65
N SER A 84 10.24 -11.03 -2.51
CA SER A 84 9.18 -12.05 -2.54
C SER A 84 8.21 -11.97 -1.37
N ARG A 85 8.61 -11.31 -0.26
CA ARG A 85 7.75 -11.02 0.91
C ARG A 85 6.99 -9.70 0.81
N CYS A 86 7.19 -8.92 -0.27
CA CYS A 86 6.53 -7.64 -0.51
C CYS A 86 5.62 -7.72 -1.73
N GLY A 87 4.37 -7.28 -1.59
CA GLY A 87 3.47 -7.03 -2.71
C GLY A 87 3.30 -5.53 -2.95
N VAL A 88 3.03 -5.13 -4.21
CA VAL A 88 2.86 -3.71 -4.56
C VAL A 88 1.70 -3.51 -5.51
N LEU A 89 0.79 -2.61 -5.14
CA LEU A 89 -0.24 -2.05 -6.01
C LEU A 89 0.09 -0.58 -6.28
N PHE A 90 0.49 -0.26 -7.52
CA PHE A 90 0.71 1.11 -7.97
C PHE A 90 -0.61 1.78 -8.37
N GLN A 91 -0.64 3.10 -8.37
CA GLN A 91 -1.82 3.93 -8.58
C GLN A 91 -2.66 3.54 -9.80
N GLU A 92 -2.03 3.25 -10.95
CA GLU A 92 -2.71 2.82 -12.19
C GLU A 92 -2.66 1.30 -12.42
N GLY A 93 -2.35 0.52 -11.37
CA GLY A 93 -2.19 -0.93 -11.43
C GLY A 93 -0.87 -1.39 -12.04
N ALA A 94 -0.25 -0.62 -12.93
CA ALA A 94 1.01 -0.94 -13.63
C ALA A 94 1.05 -2.37 -14.21
N LEU A 95 -0.05 -2.83 -14.81
CA LEU A 95 -0.09 -4.09 -15.54
C LEU A 95 0.74 -3.98 -16.82
N PHE A 96 1.41 -5.07 -17.17
CA PHE A 96 2.08 -5.17 -18.46
C PHE A 96 1.04 -5.29 -19.56
N SER A 97 0.94 -4.28 -20.42
CA SER A 97 -0.08 -4.21 -21.50
C SER A 97 0.05 -5.33 -22.53
N ALA A 98 1.25 -5.84 -22.74
CA ALA A 98 1.54 -6.95 -23.64
C ALA A 98 1.28 -8.34 -23.04
N LEU A 99 0.89 -8.43 -21.78
CA LEU A 99 0.60 -9.67 -21.07
C LEU A 99 -0.90 -9.79 -20.81
N SER A 100 -1.43 -11.02 -20.90
CA SER A 100 -2.81 -11.33 -20.47
C SER A 100 -2.98 -11.08 -18.96
N VAL A 101 -4.23 -11.05 -18.49
CA VAL A 101 -4.57 -11.05 -17.06
C VAL A 101 -3.87 -12.19 -16.35
N TYR A 102 -3.95 -13.41 -16.90
CA TYR A 102 -3.28 -14.59 -16.39
C TYR A 102 -1.76 -14.38 -16.28
N ASP A 103 -1.11 -13.96 -17.36
CA ASP A 103 0.34 -13.80 -17.39
C ASP A 103 0.83 -12.68 -16.48
N ASN A 104 0.05 -11.62 -16.29
CA ASN A 104 0.37 -10.58 -15.30
C ASN A 104 0.44 -11.14 -13.88
N VAL A 105 -0.49 -12.03 -13.49
CA VAL A 105 -0.51 -12.65 -12.16
C VAL A 105 0.49 -13.80 -12.06
N ALA A 106 0.72 -14.55 -13.14
CA ALA A 106 1.69 -15.64 -13.21
C ALA A 106 3.15 -15.18 -13.14
N LEU A 107 3.44 -13.95 -13.59
CA LEU A 107 4.81 -13.44 -13.71
C LEU A 107 5.63 -13.57 -12.43
N PRO A 108 5.20 -13.10 -11.25
CA PRO A 108 5.97 -13.27 -10.02
C PRO A 108 6.20 -14.74 -9.66
N LEU A 109 5.23 -15.62 -9.91
CA LEU A 109 5.34 -17.05 -9.64
C LEU A 109 6.37 -17.73 -10.55
N ARG A 110 6.40 -17.36 -11.84
CA ARG A 110 7.40 -17.84 -12.79
C ARG A 110 8.82 -17.37 -12.45
N GLU A 111 8.95 -16.13 -11.96
CA GLU A 111 10.25 -15.56 -11.54
C GLU A 111 10.87 -16.27 -10.34
N LEU A 112 10.09 -16.99 -9.52
CA LEU A 112 10.64 -17.86 -8.48
C LEU A 112 11.47 -19.01 -9.07
N GLY A 113 11.08 -19.54 -10.24
CA GLY A 113 11.78 -20.61 -10.94
C GLY A 113 11.71 -21.98 -10.24
N THR A 114 10.81 -22.17 -9.26
CA THR A 114 10.68 -23.38 -8.45
C THR A 114 9.35 -24.10 -8.66
N LEU A 115 8.39 -23.51 -9.36
CA LEU A 115 7.05 -24.04 -9.59
C LEU A 115 6.89 -24.50 -11.04
N ASP A 116 6.16 -25.59 -11.24
CA ASP A 116 5.72 -26.02 -12.57
C ASP A 116 4.49 -25.22 -13.05
N GLU A 117 4.23 -25.20 -14.36
CA GLU A 117 3.15 -24.43 -14.95
C GLU A 117 1.74 -24.87 -14.50
N THR A 118 1.55 -26.12 -14.09
CA THR A 118 0.26 -26.59 -13.57
C THR A 118 0.00 -25.97 -12.21
N THR A 119 0.98 -26.02 -11.31
CA THR A 119 0.91 -25.34 -10.00
C THR A 119 0.72 -23.83 -10.14
N ILE A 120 1.44 -23.20 -11.07
CA ILE A 120 1.28 -21.77 -11.37
C ILE A 120 -0.15 -21.48 -11.83
N HIS A 121 -0.70 -22.33 -12.72
CA HIS A 121 -2.07 -22.15 -13.20
C HIS A 121 -3.08 -22.15 -12.04
N ASP A 122 -3.01 -23.14 -11.17
CA ASP A 122 -3.94 -23.28 -10.05
C ASP A 122 -3.82 -22.08 -9.08
N LEU A 123 -2.59 -21.67 -8.75
CA LEU A 123 -2.34 -20.50 -7.90
C LEU A 123 -2.89 -19.22 -8.53
N VAL A 124 -2.66 -18.98 -9.83
CA VAL A 124 -3.19 -17.81 -10.54
C VAL A 124 -4.71 -17.77 -10.49
N MET A 125 -5.36 -18.91 -10.74
CA MET A 125 -6.83 -18.97 -10.71
C MET A 125 -7.38 -18.69 -9.33
N VAL A 126 -6.75 -19.20 -8.26
CA VAL A 126 -7.10 -18.89 -6.87
C VAL A 126 -6.94 -17.40 -6.58
N LYS A 127 -5.82 -16.78 -7.01
CA LYS A 127 -5.58 -15.35 -6.78
C LYS A 127 -6.56 -14.46 -7.56
N LEU A 128 -6.94 -14.84 -8.78
CA LEU A 128 -7.95 -14.12 -9.54
C LEU A 128 -9.33 -14.20 -8.88
N ASP A 129 -9.71 -15.38 -8.40
CA ASP A 129 -10.97 -15.59 -7.68
C ASP A 129 -11.01 -14.78 -6.37
N SER A 130 -9.92 -14.79 -5.59
CA SER A 130 -9.82 -14.04 -4.32
C SER A 130 -10.00 -12.53 -4.47
N VAL A 131 -9.73 -11.97 -5.66
CA VAL A 131 -9.99 -10.56 -5.96
C VAL A 131 -11.29 -10.34 -6.74
N GLY A 132 -12.10 -11.38 -6.95
CA GLY A 132 -13.37 -11.30 -7.66
C GLY A 132 -13.24 -11.11 -9.18
N ILE A 133 -12.20 -11.67 -9.79
CA ILE A 133 -12.01 -11.73 -11.26
C ILE A 133 -12.39 -13.13 -11.76
N ALA A 134 -13.48 -13.22 -12.52
CA ALA A 134 -13.96 -14.48 -13.06
C ALA A 134 -12.94 -15.10 -14.03
N ALA A 135 -12.84 -16.45 -14.05
CA ALA A 135 -11.93 -17.22 -14.88
C ALA A 135 -11.99 -16.86 -16.38
N GLY A 136 -13.17 -16.49 -16.89
CA GLY A 136 -13.36 -16.05 -18.28
C GLY A 136 -12.58 -14.80 -18.68
N HIS A 137 -12.07 -14.03 -17.70
CA HIS A 137 -11.25 -12.85 -17.95
C HIS A 137 -9.73 -13.16 -17.99
N ALA A 138 -9.30 -14.36 -17.65
CA ALA A 138 -7.88 -14.72 -17.53
C ALA A 138 -7.09 -14.49 -18.85
N ARG A 139 -7.74 -14.66 -20.01
CA ARG A 139 -7.12 -14.49 -21.32
C ARG A 139 -7.20 -13.07 -21.89
N LYS A 140 -7.93 -12.17 -21.24
CA LYS A 140 -8.04 -10.77 -21.67
C LYS A 140 -6.74 -10.01 -21.44
N PHE A 141 -6.56 -8.95 -22.21
CA PHE A 141 -5.48 -7.98 -22.02
C PHE A 141 -5.97 -6.78 -21.19
N PRO A 142 -5.06 -6.02 -20.56
CA PRO A 142 -5.43 -4.87 -19.73
C PRO A 142 -6.35 -3.85 -20.42
N GLU A 143 -6.19 -3.63 -21.72
CA GLU A 143 -7.03 -2.73 -22.54
C GLU A 143 -8.50 -3.15 -22.65
N GLU A 144 -8.80 -4.44 -22.41
CA GLU A 144 -10.16 -4.98 -22.43
C GLU A 144 -10.86 -4.93 -21.06
N LEU A 145 -10.18 -4.38 -20.05
CA LEU A 145 -10.67 -4.35 -18.66
C LEU A 145 -11.19 -2.97 -18.28
N SER A 146 -12.17 -2.94 -17.39
CA SER A 146 -12.53 -1.69 -16.70
C SER A 146 -11.43 -1.28 -15.69
N GLY A 147 -11.36 0.01 -15.32
CA GLY A 147 -10.37 0.51 -14.35
C GLY A 147 -10.41 -0.24 -13.01
N GLY A 148 -11.60 -0.59 -12.52
CA GLY A 148 -11.74 -1.40 -11.31
C GLY A 148 -11.22 -2.83 -11.48
N MET A 149 -11.40 -3.45 -12.66
CA MET A 149 -10.82 -4.77 -12.95
C MET A 149 -9.30 -4.69 -13.04
N ILE A 150 -8.73 -3.65 -13.65
CA ILE A 150 -7.28 -3.43 -13.71
C ILE A 150 -6.70 -3.41 -12.29
N LYS A 151 -7.32 -2.67 -11.35
CA LYS A 151 -6.87 -2.61 -9.96
C LYS A 151 -6.98 -3.98 -9.25
N ARG A 152 -8.06 -4.73 -9.47
CA ARG A 152 -8.22 -6.08 -8.91
C ARG A 152 -7.17 -7.06 -9.43
N VAL A 153 -6.90 -7.07 -10.74
CA VAL A 153 -5.84 -7.90 -11.34
C VAL A 153 -4.46 -7.49 -10.82
N ALA A 154 -4.20 -6.19 -10.70
CA ALA A 154 -2.95 -5.69 -10.12
C ALA A 154 -2.80 -6.09 -8.64
N LEU A 155 -3.90 -6.11 -7.88
CA LEU A 155 -3.90 -6.61 -6.50
C LEU A 155 -3.65 -8.13 -6.47
N ALA A 156 -4.28 -8.93 -7.36
CA ALA A 156 -4.00 -10.37 -7.49
C ALA A 156 -2.51 -10.64 -7.75
N ARG A 157 -1.89 -9.87 -8.66
CA ARG A 157 -0.45 -9.94 -8.92
C ARG A 157 0.38 -9.56 -7.68
N ALA A 158 -0.04 -8.51 -6.95
CA ALA A 158 0.66 -8.07 -5.75
C ALA A 158 0.66 -9.13 -4.64
N ILE A 159 -0.43 -9.93 -4.53
CA ILE A 159 -0.55 -10.99 -3.54
C ILE A 159 -0.20 -12.39 -4.08
N ALA A 160 0.35 -12.49 -5.30
CA ALA A 160 0.63 -13.78 -5.94
C ALA A 160 1.60 -14.68 -5.14
N LEU A 161 2.55 -14.07 -4.43
CA LEU A 161 3.55 -14.75 -3.61
C LEU A 161 3.21 -14.83 -2.12
N ASP A 162 1.95 -14.58 -1.73
CA ASP A 162 1.52 -14.50 -0.33
C ASP A 162 2.45 -13.61 0.53
N PRO A 163 2.57 -12.31 0.18
CA PRO A 163 3.50 -11.42 0.85
C PRO A 163 3.09 -11.19 2.32
N GLU A 164 4.06 -10.85 3.17
CA GLU A 164 3.79 -10.39 4.54
C GLU A 164 3.51 -8.88 4.61
N LEU A 165 3.97 -8.14 3.59
CA LEU A 165 3.91 -6.69 3.51
C LEU A 165 3.35 -6.25 2.16
N LEU A 166 2.22 -5.53 2.18
CA LEU A 166 1.55 -5.02 0.99
C LEU A 166 1.62 -3.50 0.94
N PHE A 167 2.16 -2.97 -0.15
CA PHE A 167 2.19 -1.54 -0.41
C PHE A 167 1.10 -1.15 -1.40
N LEU A 168 0.36 -0.08 -1.07
CA LEU A 168 -0.74 0.44 -1.88
C LEU A 168 -0.51 1.93 -2.15
N ASP A 169 -0.30 2.29 -3.41
CA ASP A 169 -0.18 3.69 -3.82
C ASP A 169 -1.50 4.15 -4.45
N GLU A 170 -2.23 5.03 -3.76
CA GLU A 170 -3.55 5.55 -4.14
C GLU A 170 -4.53 4.44 -4.61
N PRO A 171 -4.87 3.46 -3.73
CA PRO A 171 -5.58 2.24 -4.14
C PRO A 171 -6.96 2.50 -4.73
N THR A 172 -7.67 3.52 -4.27
CA THR A 172 -9.05 3.85 -4.69
C THR A 172 -9.11 4.97 -5.74
N ALA A 173 -7.97 5.60 -6.08
CA ALA A 173 -7.94 6.68 -7.06
C ALA A 173 -8.53 6.26 -8.41
N GLY A 174 -9.41 7.09 -8.98
CA GLY A 174 -10.06 6.84 -10.28
C GLY A 174 -11.21 5.81 -10.25
N LEU A 175 -11.60 5.31 -9.08
CA LEU A 175 -12.81 4.51 -8.90
C LEU A 175 -14.00 5.41 -8.56
N ASP A 176 -15.19 5.01 -9.02
CA ASP A 176 -16.44 5.58 -8.50
C ASP A 176 -16.67 5.15 -7.04
N PRO A 177 -17.57 5.82 -6.28
CA PRO A 177 -17.77 5.55 -4.86
C PRO A 177 -18.08 4.09 -4.55
N ASP A 178 -18.98 3.44 -5.28
CA ASP A 178 -19.40 2.06 -5.04
C ASP A 178 -18.26 1.07 -5.26
N ARG A 179 -17.46 1.28 -6.32
CA ARG A 179 -16.28 0.46 -6.61
C ARG A 179 -15.17 0.70 -5.61
N SER A 180 -15.00 1.95 -5.14
CA SER A 180 -14.05 2.30 -4.09
C SER A 180 -14.38 1.54 -2.80
N GLU A 181 -15.64 1.60 -2.33
CA GLU A 181 -16.09 0.88 -1.15
C GLU A 181 -15.90 -0.64 -1.28
N SER A 182 -16.30 -1.21 -2.45
CA SER A 182 -16.09 -2.64 -2.73
C SER A 182 -14.60 -3.03 -2.71
N PHE A 183 -13.70 -2.15 -3.19
CA PHE A 183 -12.27 -2.39 -3.19
C PHE A 183 -11.66 -2.28 -1.78
N VAL A 184 -12.14 -1.34 -0.97
CA VAL A 184 -11.78 -1.22 0.45
C VAL A 184 -12.16 -2.47 1.23
N LYS A 185 -13.40 -2.98 1.05
CA LYS A 185 -13.86 -4.24 1.65
C LYS A 185 -12.99 -5.42 1.24
N LEU A 186 -12.60 -5.48 -0.03
CA LEU A 186 -11.69 -6.52 -0.54
C LEU A 186 -10.32 -6.47 0.17
N ILE A 187 -9.72 -5.28 0.31
CA ILE A 187 -8.44 -5.13 1.02
C ILE A 187 -8.56 -5.58 2.48
N LYS A 188 -9.68 -5.23 3.16
CA LYS A 188 -9.97 -5.68 4.54
C LYS A 188 -10.00 -7.21 4.66
N SER A 189 -10.74 -7.87 3.75
CA SER A 189 -10.83 -9.35 3.70
C SER A 189 -9.45 -9.99 3.50
N LEU A 190 -8.73 -9.56 2.48
CA LEU A 190 -7.39 -10.09 2.17
C LEU A 190 -6.40 -9.85 3.33
N ARG A 191 -6.46 -8.68 3.99
CA ARG A 191 -5.63 -8.42 5.17
C ARG A 191 -5.90 -9.44 6.28
N ALA A 192 -7.16 -9.70 6.57
CA ALA A 192 -7.56 -10.64 7.61
C ALA A 192 -7.18 -12.08 7.27
N GLU A 193 -7.42 -12.50 6.02
CA GLU A 193 -7.14 -13.86 5.55
C GLU A 193 -5.64 -14.18 5.45
N LEU A 194 -4.86 -13.22 4.94
CA LEU A 194 -3.41 -13.39 4.68
C LEU A 194 -2.55 -12.79 5.81
N HIS A 195 -3.14 -12.25 6.87
CA HIS A 195 -2.44 -11.58 7.98
C HIS A 195 -1.45 -10.50 7.53
N LEU A 196 -1.86 -9.69 6.52
CA LEU A 196 -0.99 -8.70 5.90
C LEU A 196 -0.68 -7.52 6.83
N THR A 197 0.55 -7.05 6.76
CA THR A 197 0.88 -5.67 7.09
C THR A 197 0.68 -4.83 5.84
N VAL A 198 -0.01 -3.69 5.96
CA VAL A 198 -0.31 -2.84 4.80
C VAL A 198 0.27 -1.45 5.02
N VAL A 199 1.01 -0.94 4.04
CA VAL A 199 1.41 0.48 3.97
C VAL A 199 0.71 1.11 2.79
N MET A 200 -0.13 2.11 3.02
CA MET A 200 -0.81 2.80 1.94
C MET A 200 -0.46 4.28 1.90
N ALA A 201 -0.24 4.81 0.71
CA ALA A 201 -0.17 6.24 0.45
C ALA A 201 -1.49 6.68 -0.19
N THR A 202 -2.23 7.56 0.45
CA THR A 202 -3.50 8.06 -0.09
C THR A 202 -3.88 9.43 0.48
N HIS A 203 -4.75 10.12 -0.23
CA HIS A 203 -5.41 11.34 0.24
C HIS A 203 -6.94 11.14 0.39
N ASP A 204 -7.44 9.94 0.11
CA ASP A 204 -8.85 9.61 0.26
C ASP A 204 -9.20 9.32 1.73
N LEU A 205 -9.97 10.24 2.31
CA LEU A 205 -10.33 10.22 3.73
C LEU A 205 -11.25 9.05 4.09
N HIS A 206 -12.09 8.60 3.17
CA HIS A 206 -12.94 7.42 3.40
C HIS A 206 -12.07 6.16 3.49
N THR A 207 -11.16 5.94 2.56
CA THR A 207 -10.21 4.83 2.60
C THR A 207 -9.36 4.85 3.88
N ILE A 208 -8.89 6.04 4.30
CA ILE A 208 -8.13 6.21 5.55
C ILE A 208 -8.97 5.77 6.76
N ALA A 209 -10.19 6.29 6.88
CA ALA A 209 -11.08 6.01 8.00
C ALA A 209 -11.49 4.54 8.08
N GLU A 210 -11.67 3.89 6.94
CA GLU A 210 -12.11 2.50 6.85
C GLU A 210 -10.99 1.47 7.06
N LEU A 211 -9.76 1.78 6.63
CA LEU A 211 -8.68 0.79 6.60
C LEU A 211 -7.61 1.02 7.67
N SER A 212 -7.27 2.27 8.01
CA SER A 212 -6.03 2.53 8.76
C SER A 212 -6.18 2.27 10.26
N ASP A 213 -5.17 1.59 10.81
CA ASP A 213 -4.97 1.48 12.26
C ASP A 213 -4.20 2.69 12.78
N ARG A 214 -3.20 3.15 12.01
CA ARG A 214 -2.40 4.35 12.32
C ARG A 214 -2.16 5.17 11.05
N VAL A 215 -2.09 6.46 11.25
CA VAL A 215 -1.91 7.44 10.17
C VAL A 215 -0.66 8.28 10.46
N ALA A 216 0.18 8.43 9.44
CA ALA A 216 1.35 9.30 9.44
C ALA A 216 1.11 10.48 8.50
N MET A 217 1.09 11.69 9.04
CA MET A 217 0.87 12.90 8.26
C MET A 217 2.19 13.53 7.83
N LEU A 218 2.38 13.61 6.51
CA LEU A 218 3.51 14.29 5.87
C LEU A 218 3.10 15.69 5.41
N ALA A 219 3.77 16.71 5.92
CA ALA A 219 3.61 18.09 5.47
C ALA A 219 4.91 18.88 5.69
N ASP A 220 5.13 19.91 4.88
CA ASP A 220 6.31 20.78 4.97
C ASP A 220 7.64 20.01 5.07
N GLN A 221 7.75 18.90 4.32
CA GLN A 221 8.91 18.02 4.27
C GLN A 221 9.14 17.18 5.55
N HIS A 222 8.28 17.28 6.55
CA HIS A 222 8.41 16.62 7.84
C HIS A 222 7.25 15.64 8.11
N LEU A 223 7.50 14.74 9.05
CA LEU A 223 6.45 13.93 9.66
C LEU A 223 5.82 14.75 10.79
N VAL A 224 4.61 15.26 10.54
CA VAL A 224 3.90 16.17 11.46
C VAL A 224 3.32 15.41 12.66
N ALA A 225 2.75 14.24 12.39
CA ALA A 225 2.14 13.41 13.43
C ALA A 225 2.05 11.95 12.99
N VAL A 226 2.09 11.03 13.97
CA VAL A 226 1.81 9.59 13.77
C VAL A 226 0.96 9.12 14.94
N ALA A 227 -0.29 8.76 14.66
CA ALA A 227 -1.22 8.29 15.68
C ALA A 227 -2.37 7.46 15.04
N PRO A 228 -3.16 6.72 15.82
CA PRO A 228 -4.47 6.28 15.39
C PRO A 228 -5.31 7.46 14.91
N LEU A 229 -6.18 7.25 13.92
CA LEU A 229 -6.95 8.35 13.32
C LEU A 229 -7.72 9.15 14.37
N GLU A 230 -8.36 8.48 15.33
CA GLU A 230 -9.16 9.10 16.39
C GLU A 230 -8.35 10.02 17.32
N GLU A 231 -7.08 9.71 17.52
CA GLU A 231 -6.15 10.54 18.30
C GLU A 231 -5.59 11.68 17.44
N LEU A 232 -5.33 11.38 16.15
CA LEU A 232 -4.78 12.36 15.22
C LEU A 232 -5.74 13.55 15.01
N ILE A 233 -7.02 13.29 14.78
CA ILE A 233 -8.03 14.34 14.57
C ILE A 233 -8.26 15.25 15.80
N LYS A 234 -7.87 14.81 16.99
CA LYS A 234 -7.95 15.60 18.24
C LYS A 234 -6.76 16.53 18.43
N GLN A 235 -5.69 16.37 17.65
CA GLN A 235 -4.50 17.19 17.76
C GLN A 235 -4.77 18.61 17.25
N ASP A 236 -4.39 19.61 18.05
CA ASP A 236 -4.52 21.02 17.67
C ASP A 236 -3.35 21.45 16.78
N HIS A 237 -3.28 20.84 15.59
CA HIS A 237 -2.29 21.17 14.57
C HIS A 237 -3.00 21.72 13.32
N PRO A 238 -2.63 22.92 12.81
CA PRO A 238 -3.33 23.56 11.69
C PRO A 238 -3.48 22.69 10.45
N LEU A 239 -2.43 21.95 10.08
CA LEU A 239 -2.44 21.06 8.91
C LEU A 239 -3.31 19.84 9.12
N VAL A 240 -3.33 19.24 10.32
CA VAL A 240 -4.21 18.13 10.68
C VAL A 240 -5.67 18.58 10.59
N ARG A 241 -6.00 19.74 11.18
CA ARG A 241 -7.36 20.31 11.12
C ARG A 241 -7.79 20.61 9.70
N SER A 242 -6.93 21.22 8.90
CA SER A 242 -7.23 21.53 7.49
C SER A 242 -7.48 20.25 6.68
N PHE A 243 -6.70 19.21 6.89
CA PHE A 243 -6.81 17.96 6.13
C PHE A 243 -8.03 17.12 6.54
N PHE A 244 -8.24 16.90 7.85
CA PHE A 244 -9.27 16.00 8.35
C PHE A 244 -10.58 16.70 8.72
N LEU A 245 -10.56 17.96 9.18
CA LEU A 245 -11.72 18.68 9.70
C LEU A 245 -12.23 19.78 8.76
N GLY A 246 -11.67 19.89 7.55
CA GLY A 246 -12.27 20.67 6.45
C GLY A 246 -13.63 20.09 6.03
N GLU A 247 -14.39 20.78 5.16
CA GLU A 247 -15.72 20.34 4.72
C GLU A 247 -15.71 18.89 4.18
N ARG A 248 -14.73 18.53 3.35
CA ARG A 248 -14.57 17.17 2.81
C ARG A 248 -14.23 16.13 3.88
N GLY A 249 -13.42 16.53 4.88
CA GLY A 249 -13.01 15.62 5.97
C GLY A 249 -14.17 15.25 6.87
N ARG A 250 -14.98 16.22 7.26
CA ARG A 250 -16.16 15.98 8.12
C ARG A 250 -17.17 15.04 7.46
N SER A 251 -17.44 15.22 6.17
CA SER A 251 -18.36 14.36 5.44
C SER A 251 -17.87 12.90 5.35
N ALA A 252 -16.57 12.68 5.12
CA ALA A 252 -15.98 11.35 5.04
C ALA A 252 -15.93 10.64 6.40
N LEU A 253 -15.60 11.37 7.48
CA LEU A 253 -15.51 10.81 8.83
C LEU A 253 -16.88 10.47 9.41
N SER A 254 -17.92 11.28 9.17
CA SER A 254 -19.29 10.99 9.63
C SER A 254 -19.89 9.76 8.94
N GLY A 255 -19.56 9.51 7.68
CA GLY A 255 -19.96 8.29 6.97
C GLY A 255 -19.29 7.03 7.56
N ALA A 256 -18.01 7.12 7.91
CA ALA A 256 -17.27 5.99 8.49
C ALA A 256 -17.69 5.64 9.93
N GLU A 257 -18.07 6.64 10.74
CA GLU A 257 -18.60 6.41 12.09
C GLU A 257 -19.93 5.69 12.06
N SER A 258 -20.82 5.99 11.11
CA SER A 258 -22.09 5.28 10.93
C SER A 258 -21.89 3.81 10.57
N LEU A 259 -20.91 3.51 9.72
CA LEU A 259 -20.58 2.14 9.32
C LEU A 259 -19.89 1.32 10.43
N ARG A 260 -19.11 1.95 11.31
CA ARG A 260 -18.49 1.30 12.48
C ARG A 260 -19.51 1.01 13.60
N ALA A 261 -20.62 1.73 13.66
CA ALA A 261 -21.68 1.53 14.64
C ALA A 261 -22.65 0.40 14.24
N GLU A 262 -22.63 -0.05 12.99
CA GLU A 262 -23.48 -1.13 12.46
C GLU A 262 -22.78 -2.51 12.45
N LEU A 263 -21.50 -2.58 12.82
CA LEU A 263 -20.69 -3.82 12.96
C LEU A 263 -20.42 -4.14 14.44
#